data_b19ae30d3b1a4dcb84091209becaaf3b
#
_entry.id   b19ae30d3b1a4dcb84091209becaaf3b
#
_cell.length_a   1.000
_cell.length_b   1.000
_cell.length_c   1.000
_cell.angle_alpha   90.00
_cell.angle_beta   90.00
_cell.angle_gamma   90.00
#
_symmetry.space_group_name_H-M   'P 1'
#
loop_
_entity.id
_entity.type
_entity.pdbx_description
1 polymer ?
#
loop_
_entity_poly.entity_id
_entity_poly.type
_entity_poly.pdbx_seq_one_letter_code
_entity_poly.pdbx_strand_id
1 'polypeptide(L)'
;MLWKTTLPLLALLLIALIAPTLPAQEPPQDAQGINAEEVRTAIDRGVRYLYSQQNKADGSWIEHASQPGGVTALVSLALLSAGEDPKHPQLQRALEYLRGLEKPGERGMVYAISLQTMVFCLADPEKDRLLITRNVRWLEEAQINSGDRKGSWGYSRRTGNGDNSNSQFALLALHEAERVGVEVRQQTWRLAQDYWLDCQNRDGSWGYYKGERSSGSMTCAGVSSVIICNGALNQGAAQVQGDRLQCCGAATENEAVEKALRWLGDHFTVGYNPLAGVDGRNPVAQAWQLYYLYGIERVGRMSGRRFFMQSVIDPRDRAGLPLEQPRDWYREGAERLVRMQNNGPSGYWKGIGGPEGEPVIGTSLALLFLAKGRRPVVVSKVRYTTTSDWDNHPAAVGNLTRRVETQWKRDLSWQTFDLNPRQFERLRGALLEKAKQDQLANMLESPVLFFSGKDDFT
;
A
#
# COMPACT_ATOMS: atom_id res chain seq x y z
N MET A 1 -42.82 -53.96 38.81
CA MET A 1 -43.29 -54.17 37.42
C MET A 1 -42.28 -53.57 36.46
N LEU A 2 -41.69 -54.54 35.82
CA LEU A 2 -40.78 -54.44 34.69
C LEU A 2 -41.23 -53.50 33.56
N TRP A 3 -40.30 -52.73 32.91
CA TRP A 3 -40.02 -53.02 31.51
C TRP A 3 -38.69 -52.35 31.12
N LYS A 4 -37.76 -53.21 30.68
CA LYS A 4 -36.52 -52.90 29.94
C LYS A 4 -36.87 -52.62 28.49
N THR A 5 -36.25 -51.55 27.86
CA THR A 5 -36.12 -51.53 26.42
C THR A 5 -34.69 -51.19 26.05
N THR A 6 -34.08 -52.14 25.39
CA THR A 6 -32.75 -52.14 24.81
C THR A 6 -32.73 -51.30 23.52
N LEU A 7 -31.76 -50.39 23.39
CA LEU A 7 -31.39 -49.76 22.11
C LEU A 7 -30.40 -50.69 21.37
N PRO A 8 -30.55 -50.86 20.05
CA PRO A 8 -29.53 -51.51 19.25
C PRO A 8 -28.46 -50.49 18.78
N LEU A 9 -27.20 -50.88 18.93
CA LEU A 9 -26.04 -50.23 18.30
C LEU A 9 -26.15 -50.34 16.77
N LEU A 10 -26.18 -49.22 16.09
CA LEU A 10 -25.91 -49.14 14.65
C LEU A 10 -24.40 -48.99 14.43
N ALA A 11 -23.78 -50.07 13.96
CA ALA A 11 -22.40 -50.04 13.45
C ALA A 11 -22.38 -49.40 12.06
N LEU A 12 -21.81 -48.21 11.94
CA LEU A 12 -21.51 -47.59 10.66
C LEU A 12 -20.21 -48.18 10.10
N LEU A 13 -20.35 -49.04 9.09
CA LEU A 13 -19.23 -49.52 8.26
C LEU A 13 -18.74 -48.37 7.37
N LEU A 14 -17.57 -47.80 7.66
CA LEU A 14 -16.83 -46.93 6.75
C LEU A 14 -16.15 -47.80 5.68
N ILE A 15 -16.73 -47.88 4.49
CA ILE A 15 -16.05 -48.41 3.30
C ILE A 15 -15.15 -47.31 2.76
N ALA A 16 -13.86 -47.39 3.05
CA ALA A 16 -12.85 -46.55 2.38
C ALA A 16 -12.67 -47.04 0.94
N LEU A 17 -13.27 -46.34 -0.02
CA LEU A 17 -12.96 -46.47 -1.43
C LEU A 17 -11.54 -45.92 -1.66
N ILE A 18 -10.56 -46.80 -1.77
CA ILE A 18 -9.22 -46.48 -2.25
C ILE A 18 -9.34 -46.27 -3.77
N ALA A 19 -9.58 -45.05 -4.20
CA ALA A 19 -9.37 -44.67 -5.59
C ALA A 19 -7.87 -44.56 -5.83
N PRO A 20 -7.31 -45.09 -6.91
CA PRO A 20 -5.91 -44.87 -7.25
C PRO A 20 -5.72 -43.39 -7.55
N THR A 21 -4.91 -42.71 -6.72
CA THR A 21 -4.47 -41.37 -7.01
C THR A 21 -3.57 -41.41 -8.25
N LEU A 22 -4.12 -41.04 -9.39
CA LEU A 22 -3.30 -40.66 -10.54
C LEU A 22 -2.35 -39.55 -10.06
N PRO A 23 -1.04 -39.65 -10.35
CA PRO A 23 -0.15 -38.54 -10.05
C PRO A 23 -0.67 -37.33 -10.78
N ALA A 24 -0.96 -36.25 -10.05
CA ALA A 24 -1.27 -34.96 -10.63
C ALA A 24 -0.09 -34.59 -11.53
N GLN A 25 -0.34 -34.48 -12.83
CA GLN A 25 0.64 -33.91 -13.75
C GLN A 25 0.91 -32.50 -13.27
N GLU A 26 2.14 -32.25 -12.86
CA GLU A 26 2.59 -30.87 -12.61
C GLU A 26 2.30 -30.06 -13.87
N PRO A 27 1.63 -28.91 -13.75
CA PRO A 27 1.40 -28.04 -14.90
C PRO A 27 2.77 -27.61 -15.46
N PRO A 28 2.88 -27.36 -16.79
CA PRO A 28 4.13 -26.92 -17.39
C PRO A 28 4.71 -25.75 -16.60
N GLN A 29 6.01 -25.75 -16.33
CA GLN A 29 6.70 -24.74 -15.53
C GLN A 29 6.47 -23.30 -16.00
N ASP A 30 6.13 -23.07 -17.27
CA ASP A 30 5.81 -21.78 -17.87
C ASP A 30 4.39 -21.27 -17.55
N ALA A 31 3.52 -22.10 -16.95
CA ALA A 31 2.15 -21.73 -16.57
C ALA A 31 2.00 -21.41 -15.07
N GLN A 32 3.02 -21.63 -14.26
CA GLN A 32 3.03 -21.28 -12.84
C GLN A 32 3.52 -19.84 -12.70
N GLY A 33 2.59 -18.92 -12.36
CA GLY A 33 2.96 -17.59 -11.91
C GLY A 33 3.83 -17.67 -10.65
N ILE A 34 4.49 -16.56 -10.29
CA ILE A 34 5.38 -16.48 -9.14
C ILE A 34 4.74 -17.07 -7.87
N ASN A 35 5.50 -17.85 -7.12
CA ASN A 35 5.08 -18.42 -5.85
C ASN A 35 5.63 -17.63 -4.64
N ALA A 36 5.08 -17.88 -3.45
CA ALA A 36 5.45 -17.17 -2.24
C ALA A 36 6.91 -17.41 -1.81
N GLU A 37 7.51 -18.56 -2.18
CA GLU A 37 8.89 -18.88 -1.86
C GLU A 37 9.88 -18.08 -2.70
N GLU A 38 9.58 -17.87 -3.98
CA GLU A 38 10.38 -17.03 -4.86
C GLU A 38 10.39 -15.57 -4.38
N VAL A 39 9.24 -15.06 -3.93
CA VAL A 39 9.15 -13.71 -3.34
C VAL A 39 9.97 -13.63 -2.05
N ARG A 40 9.86 -14.61 -1.15
CA ARG A 40 10.66 -14.64 0.09
C ARG A 40 12.16 -14.67 -0.22
N THR A 41 12.56 -15.54 -1.12
CA THR A 41 13.99 -15.64 -1.56
C THR A 41 14.49 -14.32 -2.13
N ALA A 42 13.68 -13.63 -2.93
CA ALA A 42 14.04 -12.33 -3.47
C ALA A 42 14.19 -11.27 -2.38
N ILE A 43 13.27 -11.23 -1.42
CA ILE A 43 13.35 -10.32 -0.25
C ILE A 43 14.64 -10.60 0.52
N ASP A 44 14.93 -11.86 0.87
CA ASP A 44 16.10 -12.24 1.67
C ASP A 44 17.42 -11.91 0.96
N ARG A 45 17.46 -12.02 -0.37
CA ARG A 45 18.64 -11.58 -1.16
C ARG A 45 18.81 -10.06 -1.11
N GLY A 46 17.73 -9.29 -1.25
CA GLY A 46 17.75 -7.83 -1.16
C GLY A 46 18.18 -7.34 0.23
N VAL A 47 17.67 -7.97 1.29
CA VAL A 47 18.06 -7.68 2.68
C VAL A 47 19.56 -7.91 2.88
N ARG A 48 20.08 -9.07 2.46
CA ARG A 48 21.53 -9.35 2.53
C ARG A 48 22.36 -8.33 1.76
N TYR A 49 21.88 -7.92 0.56
CA TYR A 49 22.56 -6.87 -0.20
C TYR A 49 22.63 -5.57 0.59
N LEU A 50 21.51 -5.07 1.13
CA LEU A 50 21.51 -3.82 1.90
C LEU A 50 22.48 -3.88 3.08
N TYR A 51 22.46 -4.95 3.86
CA TYR A 51 23.41 -5.10 4.97
C TYR A 51 24.88 -5.13 4.50
N SER A 52 25.16 -5.69 3.34
CA SER A 52 26.52 -5.72 2.78
C SER A 52 27.05 -4.34 2.38
N GLN A 53 26.13 -3.38 2.12
CA GLN A 53 26.47 -2.01 1.70
C GLN A 53 26.58 -1.02 2.87
N GLN A 54 26.32 -1.46 4.11
CA GLN A 54 26.37 -0.60 5.28
C GLN A 54 27.80 -0.12 5.57
N ASN A 55 27.97 1.15 5.83
CA ASN A 55 29.22 1.74 6.31
C ASN A 55 29.56 1.18 7.71
N LYS A 56 30.69 0.51 7.82
CA LYS A 56 31.13 -0.12 9.06
C LYS A 56 31.57 0.87 10.14
N ALA A 57 31.91 2.10 9.74
CA ALA A 57 32.41 3.10 10.68
C ALA A 57 31.28 3.72 11.52
N ASP A 58 30.15 4.07 10.90
CA ASP A 58 29.07 4.80 11.55
C ASP A 58 27.68 4.15 11.44
N GLY A 59 27.56 3.07 10.68
CA GLY A 59 26.29 2.36 10.50
C GLY A 59 25.36 2.98 9.47
N SER A 60 25.76 4.05 8.79
CA SER A 60 24.98 4.67 7.70
C SER A 60 25.05 3.85 6.40
N TRP A 61 24.27 4.27 5.42
CA TRP A 61 24.47 3.93 4.01
C TRP A 61 24.95 5.17 3.26
N ILE A 62 25.11 5.05 1.93
CA ILE A 62 25.48 6.19 1.09
C ILE A 62 24.53 7.38 1.37
N GLU A 63 25.09 8.54 1.64
CA GLU A 63 24.33 9.74 1.98
C GLU A 63 24.43 10.81 0.90
N HIS A 64 23.33 11.46 0.63
CA HIS A 64 23.31 12.69 -0.18
C HIS A 64 23.48 13.90 0.74
N ALA A 65 24.48 14.70 0.47
CA ALA A 65 24.81 15.88 1.30
C ALA A 65 23.60 16.84 1.52
N SER A 66 22.65 16.86 0.55
CA SER A 66 21.41 17.65 0.68
C SER A 66 20.33 16.99 1.52
N GLN A 67 20.48 15.69 1.86
CA GLN A 67 19.45 14.88 2.53
C GLN A 67 20.06 14.04 3.69
N PRO A 68 20.67 14.67 4.70
CA PRO A 68 21.34 13.93 5.78
C PRO A 68 20.42 12.90 6.45
N GLY A 69 20.86 11.66 6.51
CA GLY A 69 20.10 10.55 7.07
C GLY A 69 18.96 10.05 6.16
N GLY A 70 18.75 10.63 4.98
CA GLY A 70 17.63 10.29 4.11
C GLY A 70 17.73 8.88 3.55
N VAL A 71 18.89 8.50 3.01
CA VAL A 71 19.09 7.15 2.45
C VAL A 71 19.17 6.13 3.57
N THR A 72 19.88 6.42 4.66
CA THR A 72 19.92 5.53 5.83
C THR A 72 18.52 5.27 6.40
N ALA A 73 17.67 6.30 6.45
CA ALA A 73 16.28 6.13 6.88
C ALA A 73 15.46 5.30 5.88
N LEU A 74 15.63 5.50 4.56
CA LEU A 74 14.95 4.71 3.54
C LEU A 74 15.32 3.23 3.62
N VAL A 75 16.61 2.92 3.78
CA VAL A 75 17.11 1.55 3.95
C VAL A 75 16.58 0.92 5.23
N SER A 76 16.65 1.65 6.34
CA SER A 76 16.13 1.18 7.64
C SER A 76 14.63 0.89 7.56
N LEU A 77 13.85 1.76 6.91
CA LEU A 77 12.43 1.56 6.68
C LEU A 77 12.16 0.31 5.84
N ALA A 78 12.95 0.08 4.79
CA ALA A 78 12.82 -1.10 3.94
C ALA A 78 13.15 -2.39 4.70
N LEU A 79 14.21 -2.41 5.49
CA LEU A 79 14.61 -3.56 6.32
C LEU A 79 13.54 -3.88 7.37
N LEU A 80 13.06 -2.88 8.11
CA LEU A 80 11.99 -3.05 9.10
C LEU A 80 10.70 -3.55 8.45
N SER A 81 10.34 -3.01 7.28
CA SER A 81 9.17 -3.45 6.53
C SER A 81 9.31 -4.87 5.99
N ALA A 82 10.54 -5.30 5.65
CA ALA A 82 10.87 -6.66 5.27
C ALA A 82 10.83 -7.65 6.45
N GLY A 83 10.60 -7.18 7.68
CA GLY A 83 10.45 -8.00 8.87
C GLY A 83 11.74 -8.24 9.65
N GLU A 84 12.78 -7.45 9.38
CA GLU A 84 14.02 -7.50 10.16
C GLU A 84 13.77 -7.01 11.60
N ASP A 85 14.38 -7.70 12.55
CA ASP A 85 14.28 -7.34 13.98
C ASP A 85 14.95 -5.98 14.20
N PRO A 86 14.25 -4.99 14.78
CA PRO A 86 14.88 -3.72 15.19
C PRO A 86 16.14 -3.89 16.06
N LYS A 87 16.26 -5.02 16.74
CA LYS A 87 17.43 -5.36 17.58
C LYS A 87 18.60 -5.97 16.79
N HIS A 88 18.44 -6.21 15.49
CA HIS A 88 19.55 -6.71 14.67
C HIS A 88 20.76 -5.74 14.75
N PRO A 89 21.98 -6.21 15.03
CA PRO A 89 23.12 -5.33 15.35
C PRO A 89 23.42 -4.26 14.29
N GLN A 90 23.29 -4.59 13.01
CA GLN A 90 23.51 -3.62 11.92
C GLN A 90 22.39 -2.59 11.86
N LEU A 91 21.16 -2.99 12.10
CA LEU A 91 20.01 -2.08 12.13
C LEU A 91 20.09 -1.16 13.38
N GLN A 92 20.51 -1.67 14.52
CA GLN A 92 20.76 -0.85 15.72
C GLN A 92 21.79 0.26 15.44
N ARG A 93 22.90 -0.04 14.75
CA ARG A 93 23.89 0.99 14.39
C ARG A 93 23.29 2.07 13.48
N ALA A 94 22.45 1.68 12.52
CA ALA A 94 21.76 2.64 11.67
C ALA A 94 20.77 3.52 12.47
N LEU A 95 20.02 2.93 13.40
CA LEU A 95 19.13 3.67 14.28
C LEU A 95 19.90 4.64 15.21
N GLU A 96 21.06 4.23 15.71
CA GLU A 96 21.95 5.10 16.50
C GLU A 96 22.48 6.26 15.65
N TYR A 97 22.92 5.99 14.42
CA TYR A 97 23.30 7.04 13.48
C TYR A 97 22.18 8.05 13.27
N LEU A 98 20.96 7.59 12.97
CA LEU A 98 19.79 8.48 12.76
C LEU A 98 19.43 9.28 14.03
N ARG A 99 19.53 8.69 15.22
CA ARG A 99 19.30 9.36 16.51
C ARG A 99 20.35 10.42 16.84
N GLY A 100 21.58 10.20 16.38
CA GLY A 100 22.70 11.11 16.57
C GLY A 100 22.71 12.31 15.62
N LEU A 101 21.84 12.34 14.60
CA LEU A 101 21.78 13.47 13.68
C LEU A 101 21.32 14.75 14.39
N GLU A 102 21.93 15.87 14.01
CA GLU A 102 21.58 17.18 14.54
C GLU A 102 20.08 17.47 14.39
N LYS A 103 19.57 18.32 15.29
CA LYS A 103 18.19 18.81 15.20
C LYS A 103 17.98 19.45 13.81
N PRO A 104 16.91 19.08 13.06
CA PRO A 104 16.63 19.71 11.80
C PRO A 104 16.46 21.21 11.94
N GLY A 105 17.32 21.96 11.29
CA GLY A 105 17.23 23.40 11.20
C GLY A 105 16.31 23.84 10.05
N GLU A 106 16.42 25.10 9.63
CA GLU A 106 15.64 25.64 8.50
C GLU A 106 16.02 25.04 7.14
N ARG A 107 17.21 24.47 7.04
CA ARG A 107 17.70 23.72 5.88
C ARG A 107 17.42 22.23 5.96
N GLY A 108 16.67 21.79 6.96
CA GLY A 108 16.22 20.39 7.05
C GLY A 108 15.38 20.04 5.82
N MET A 109 15.48 18.78 5.40
CA MET A 109 14.84 18.31 4.18
C MET A 109 13.62 17.44 4.51
N VAL A 110 12.50 17.77 3.90
CA VAL A 110 11.21 17.09 4.17
C VAL A 110 11.31 15.59 3.98
N TYR A 111 11.94 15.10 2.91
CA TYR A 111 12.11 13.67 2.68
C TYR A 111 12.87 12.97 3.82
N ALA A 112 14.04 13.50 4.20
CA ALA A 112 14.87 12.90 5.22
C ALA A 112 14.15 12.84 6.58
N ILE A 113 13.51 13.94 6.97
CA ILE A 113 12.78 14.04 8.24
C ILE A 113 11.56 13.12 8.23
N SER A 114 10.83 13.03 7.11
CA SER A 114 9.68 12.14 6.96
C SER A 114 10.09 10.68 7.08
N LEU A 115 11.13 10.26 6.37
CA LEU A 115 11.64 8.89 6.42
C LEU A 115 12.16 8.53 7.82
N GLN A 116 12.93 9.43 8.47
CA GLN A 116 13.38 9.24 9.86
C GLN A 116 12.21 9.06 10.83
N THR A 117 11.16 9.87 10.67
CA THR A 117 9.96 9.78 11.50
C THR A 117 9.28 8.42 11.36
N MET A 118 9.09 7.95 10.13
CA MET A 118 8.52 6.62 9.87
C MET A 118 9.38 5.50 10.46
N VAL A 119 10.71 5.59 10.36
CA VAL A 119 11.64 4.62 10.96
C VAL A 119 11.50 4.59 12.48
N PHE A 120 11.49 5.74 13.13
CA PHE A 120 11.35 5.81 14.59
C PHE A 120 9.99 5.28 15.07
N CYS A 121 8.92 5.57 14.33
CA CYS A 121 7.59 5.02 14.61
C CYS A 121 7.52 3.50 14.49
N LEU A 122 8.30 2.92 13.58
CA LEU A 122 8.28 1.48 13.32
C LEU A 122 9.26 0.71 14.20
N ALA A 123 10.43 1.28 14.52
CA ALA A 123 11.49 0.59 15.25
C ALA A 123 11.25 0.53 16.76
N ASP A 124 11.05 1.66 17.41
CA ASP A 124 10.82 1.77 18.86
C ASP A 124 10.17 3.12 19.19
N PRO A 125 8.85 3.26 19.01
CA PRO A 125 8.17 4.54 19.20
C PRO A 125 8.20 5.07 20.63
N GLU A 126 8.34 4.20 21.63
CA GLU A 126 8.42 4.61 23.02
C GLU A 126 9.76 5.27 23.33
N LYS A 127 10.86 4.63 22.92
CA LYS A 127 12.22 5.17 23.05
C LYS A 127 12.39 6.46 22.25
N ASP A 128 11.86 6.51 21.04
CA ASP A 128 12.08 7.60 20.10
C ASP A 128 11.00 8.70 20.14
N ARG A 129 10.09 8.65 21.12
CA ARG A 129 8.94 9.56 21.21
C ARG A 129 9.31 11.05 21.11
N LEU A 130 10.40 11.46 21.74
CA LEU A 130 10.86 12.86 21.69
C LEU A 130 11.34 13.24 20.28
N LEU A 131 12.01 12.32 19.58
CA LEU A 131 12.46 12.54 18.20
C LEU A 131 11.30 12.59 17.23
N ILE A 132 10.32 11.71 17.39
CA ILE A 132 9.07 11.71 16.60
C ILE A 132 8.33 13.03 16.81
N THR A 133 8.12 13.45 18.06
CA THR A 133 7.45 14.70 18.39
C THR A 133 8.19 15.92 17.81
N ARG A 134 9.51 15.94 17.90
CA ARG A 134 10.35 16.98 17.28
C ARG A 134 10.14 17.07 15.78
N ASN A 135 10.16 15.93 15.11
CA ASN A 135 10.04 15.85 13.66
C ASN A 135 8.61 16.23 13.21
N VAL A 136 7.57 15.81 13.93
CA VAL A 136 6.17 16.21 13.69
C VAL A 136 6.05 17.72 13.74
N ARG A 137 6.53 18.37 14.81
CA ARG A 137 6.49 19.84 14.92
C ARG A 137 7.23 20.53 13.78
N TRP A 138 8.41 20.00 13.42
CA TRP A 138 9.17 20.53 12.29
C TRP A 138 8.40 20.42 10.97
N LEU A 139 7.76 19.27 10.69
CA LEU A 139 6.94 19.07 9.49
C LEU A 139 5.71 20.01 9.47
N GLU A 140 5.04 20.17 10.61
CA GLU A 140 3.91 21.11 10.73
C GLU A 140 4.32 22.57 10.46
N GLU A 141 5.50 22.96 10.94
CA GLU A 141 6.05 24.29 10.71
C GLU A 141 6.60 24.48 9.30
N ALA A 142 6.96 23.38 8.60
CA ALA A 142 7.40 23.40 7.21
C ALA A 142 6.23 23.40 6.21
N GLN A 143 5.00 23.15 6.66
CA GLN A 143 3.82 23.23 5.81
C GLN A 143 3.60 24.65 5.30
N ILE A 144 3.41 24.80 3.99
CA ILE A 144 3.13 26.10 3.37
C ILE A 144 1.74 26.57 3.82
N ASN A 145 1.66 27.75 4.41
CA ASN A 145 0.44 28.28 5.03
C ASN A 145 -0.27 29.38 4.22
N SER A 146 0.26 29.77 3.06
CA SER A 146 -0.30 30.82 2.20
C SER A 146 0.03 30.62 0.72
N GLY A 147 -0.69 31.33 -0.16
CA GLY A 147 -0.52 31.28 -1.61
C GLY A 147 -1.07 29.99 -2.24
N ASP A 148 -0.78 29.81 -3.54
CA ASP A 148 -1.34 28.74 -4.36
C ASP A 148 -0.87 27.32 -3.95
N ARG A 149 0.17 27.23 -3.14
CA ARG A 149 0.72 25.96 -2.62
C ARG A 149 0.38 25.73 -1.15
N LYS A 150 -0.56 26.52 -0.61
CA LYS A 150 -1.01 26.37 0.78
C LYS A 150 -1.46 24.92 1.07
N GLY A 151 -0.96 24.36 2.15
CA GLY A 151 -1.25 22.97 2.56
C GLY A 151 -0.22 21.95 2.09
N SER A 152 0.67 22.28 1.17
CA SER A 152 1.73 21.42 0.67
C SER A 152 3.05 21.57 1.43
N TRP A 153 4.02 20.73 1.05
CA TRP A 153 5.42 20.80 1.49
C TRP A 153 6.35 20.88 0.28
N GLY A 154 7.42 21.65 0.40
CA GLY A 154 8.54 21.63 -0.53
C GLY A 154 9.74 20.89 0.03
N TYR A 155 10.90 21.00 -0.63
CA TYR A 155 12.11 20.30 -0.20
C TYR A 155 12.63 20.75 1.16
N SER A 156 12.43 22.01 1.54
CA SER A 156 12.85 22.55 2.83
C SER A 156 11.79 23.48 3.43
N ARG A 157 11.94 23.81 4.72
CA ARG A 157 11.00 24.67 5.46
C ARG A 157 10.80 26.07 4.86
N ARG A 158 11.76 26.59 4.12
CA ARG A 158 11.73 27.96 3.56
C ARG A 158 11.31 28.05 2.09
N THR A 159 11.07 26.93 1.44
CA THR A 159 10.66 26.95 0.03
C THR A 159 9.17 27.18 -0.09
N GLY A 160 8.75 28.30 -0.70
CA GLY A 160 7.36 28.52 -1.08
C GLY A 160 6.87 27.61 -2.23
N ASN A 161 7.75 26.76 -2.77
CA ASN A 161 7.47 25.81 -3.84
C ASN A 161 7.19 24.42 -3.28
N GLY A 162 5.96 24.20 -2.87
CA GLY A 162 5.49 22.86 -2.50
C GLY A 162 5.24 22.00 -3.74
N ASP A 163 5.47 20.72 -3.60
CA ASP A 163 5.19 19.72 -4.63
C ASP A 163 4.53 18.47 -4.03
N ASN A 164 3.90 17.68 -4.89
CA ASN A 164 3.14 16.53 -4.49
C ASN A 164 4.02 15.39 -3.95
N SER A 165 5.27 15.30 -4.38
CA SER A 165 6.19 14.26 -3.93
C SER A 165 6.66 14.49 -2.48
N ASN A 166 7.08 15.71 -2.13
CA ASN A 166 7.40 16.05 -0.74
C ASN A 166 6.16 16.00 0.16
N SER A 167 5.02 16.49 -0.33
CA SER A 167 3.76 16.54 0.42
C SER A 167 3.27 15.15 0.84
N GLN A 168 3.36 14.14 -0.03
CA GLN A 168 2.97 12.77 0.35
C GLN A 168 3.88 12.20 1.44
N PHE A 169 5.21 12.42 1.38
CA PHE A 169 6.12 11.90 2.41
C PHE A 169 5.89 12.55 3.76
N ALA A 170 5.63 13.85 3.79
CA ALA A 170 5.25 14.54 5.01
C ALA A 170 3.98 13.93 5.62
N LEU A 171 2.93 13.70 4.82
CA LEU A 171 1.68 13.11 5.29
C LEU A 171 1.85 11.66 5.75
N LEU A 172 2.67 10.87 5.07
CA LEU A 172 2.99 9.50 5.51
C LEU A 172 3.65 9.52 6.90
N ALA A 173 4.62 10.40 7.11
CA ALA A 173 5.32 10.53 8.39
C ALA A 173 4.38 10.99 9.51
N LEU A 174 3.55 11.99 9.25
CA LEU A 174 2.57 12.49 10.21
C LEU A 174 1.52 11.42 10.57
N HIS A 175 1.08 10.65 9.57
CA HIS A 175 0.17 9.52 9.78
C HIS A 175 0.77 8.44 10.69
N GLU A 176 2.03 8.04 10.43
CA GLU A 176 2.71 7.06 11.28
C GLU A 176 2.95 7.60 12.71
N ALA A 177 3.25 8.88 12.85
CA ALA A 177 3.39 9.50 14.16
C ALA A 177 2.07 9.49 14.96
N GLU A 178 0.95 9.81 14.30
CA GLU A 178 -0.38 9.75 14.92
C GLU A 178 -0.76 8.33 15.32
N ARG A 179 -0.41 7.32 14.51
CA ARG A 179 -0.62 5.90 14.80
C ARG A 179 0.08 5.45 16.09
N VAL A 180 1.24 6.01 16.40
CA VAL A 180 1.97 5.72 17.67
C VAL A 180 1.65 6.71 18.79
N GLY A 181 0.60 7.52 18.64
CA GLY A 181 0.05 8.40 19.67
C GLY A 181 0.79 9.74 19.83
N VAL A 182 1.50 10.20 18.79
CA VAL A 182 2.02 11.58 18.75
C VAL A 182 1.00 12.44 18.00
N GLU A 183 0.48 13.46 18.70
CA GLU A 183 -0.57 14.33 18.20
C GLU A 183 -0.09 15.20 17.04
N VAL A 184 -0.90 15.29 15.98
CA VAL A 184 -0.73 16.20 14.84
C VAL A 184 -1.89 17.19 14.83
N ARG A 185 -1.58 18.47 14.60
CA ARG A 185 -2.60 19.55 14.62
C ARG A 185 -3.66 19.32 13.54
N GLN A 186 -4.91 19.43 13.91
CA GLN A 186 -6.05 19.29 12.98
C GLN A 186 -5.97 20.24 11.78
N GLN A 187 -5.41 21.44 11.99
CA GLN A 187 -5.19 22.42 10.93
C GLN A 187 -4.25 21.89 9.85
N THR A 188 -3.22 21.13 10.22
CA THR A 188 -2.27 20.52 9.26
C THR A 188 -2.99 19.56 8.32
N TRP A 189 -3.87 18.72 8.85
CA TRP A 189 -4.67 17.79 8.05
C TRP A 189 -5.65 18.50 7.12
N ARG A 190 -6.36 19.54 7.61
CA ARG A 190 -7.31 20.32 6.79
C ARG A 190 -6.63 21.00 5.63
N LEU A 191 -5.52 21.70 5.89
CA LEU A 191 -4.78 22.38 4.84
C LEU A 191 -4.26 21.41 3.78
N ALA A 192 -3.77 20.25 4.22
CA ALA A 192 -3.28 19.23 3.29
C ALA A 192 -4.43 18.63 2.47
N GLN A 193 -5.58 18.34 3.08
CA GLN A 193 -6.75 17.84 2.36
C GLN A 193 -7.21 18.83 1.30
N ASP A 194 -7.38 20.10 1.67
CA ASP A 194 -7.79 21.16 0.75
C ASP A 194 -6.81 21.26 -0.44
N TYR A 195 -5.50 21.23 -0.17
CA TYR A 195 -4.46 21.24 -1.21
C TYR A 195 -4.57 20.06 -2.18
N TRP A 196 -4.69 18.82 -1.66
CA TRP A 196 -4.74 17.63 -2.49
C TRP A 196 -6.01 17.57 -3.34
N LEU A 197 -7.16 17.96 -2.81
CA LEU A 197 -8.41 18.03 -3.56
C LEU A 197 -8.37 19.11 -4.65
N ASP A 198 -7.78 20.28 -4.34
CA ASP A 198 -7.61 21.37 -5.31
C ASP A 198 -6.59 21.06 -6.41
N CYS A 199 -5.60 20.18 -6.13
CA CYS A 199 -4.59 19.74 -7.09
C CYS A 199 -5.02 18.60 -8.01
N GLN A 200 -6.18 17.98 -7.78
CA GLN A 200 -6.66 16.87 -8.61
C GLN A 200 -6.98 17.35 -10.02
N ASN A 201 -6.45 16.67 -11.02
CA ASN A 201 -6.79 16.90 -12.42
C ASN A 201 -8.23 16.45 -12.72
N ARG A 202 -8.83 16.96 -13.80
CA ARG A 202 -10.21 16.65 -14.18
C ARG A 202 -10.45 15.14 -14.47
N ASP A 203 -9.40 14.44 -14.91
CA ASP A 203 -9.43 12.99 -15.16
C ASP A 203 -9.29 12.14 -13.88
N GLY A 204 -9.17 12.78 -12.71
CA GLY A 204 -9.01 12.13 -11.41
C GLY A 204 -7.56 11.86 -10.98
N SER A 205 -6.59 12.15 -11.83
CA SER A 205 -5.16 11.94 -11.55
C SER A 205 -4.49 13.14 -10.86
N TRP A 206 -3.18 12.98 -10.59
CA TRP A 206 -2.30 14.07 -10.15
C TRP A 206 -1.01 14.12 -10.95
N GLY A 207 -0.50 15.35 -11.14
CA GLY A 207 0.85 15.64 -11.62
C GLY A 207 1.81 15.91 -10.47
N TYR A 208 3.06 16.29 -10.81
CA TYR A 208 4.06 16.67 -9.80
C TYR A 208 3.70 18.01 -9.13
N TYR A 209 3.11 18.92 -9.88
CA TYR A 209 2.49 20.16 -9.41
C TYR A 209 1.02 20.26 -9.86
N LYS A 210 0.26 21.16 -9.24
CA LYS A 210 -1.11 21.46 -9.65
C LYS A 210 -1.17 21.84 -11.13
N GLY A 211 -2.05 21.17 -11.88
CA GLY A 211 -2.27 21.40 -13.31
C GLY A 211 -1.18 20.83 -14.22
N GLU A 212 -0.17 20.15 -13.69
CA GLU A 212 0.82 19.46 -14.50
C GLU A 212 0.32 18.10 -15.02
N ARG A 213 1.10 17.58 -15.97
CA ARG A 213 0.88 16.27 -16.58
C ARG A 213 0.74 15.18 -15.54
N SER A 214 -0.30 14.38 -15.67
CA SER A 214 -0.59 13.23 -14.83
C SER A 214 0.53 12.19 -14.84
N SER A 215 0.86 11.63 -13.69
CA SER A 215 1.74 10.47 -13.59
C SER A 215 1.20 9.42 -12.61
N GLY A 216 1.55 8.16 -12.83
CA GLY A 216 1.16 7.07 -11.95
C GLY A 216 1.65 7.28 -10.53
N SER A 217 2.91 7.65 -10.34
CA SER A 217 3.48 7.89 -9.01
C SER A 217 2.79 9.03 -8.26
N MET A 218 2.47 10.14 -8.93
CA MET A 218 1.79 11.27 -8.28
C MET A 218 0.30 10.98 -8.06
N THR A 219 -0.33 10.19 -8.93
CA THR A 219 -1.70 9.74 -8.69
C THR A 219 -1.76 8.81 -7.48
N CYS A 220 -0.79 7.90 -7.32
CA CYS A 220 -0.64 7.12 -6.08
C CYS A 220 -0.44 8.01 -4.85
N ALA A 221 0.36 9.07 -4.98
CA ALA A 221 0.58 10.04 -3.91
C ALA A 221 -0.72 10.74 -3.50
N GLY A 222 -1.53 11.17 -4.47
CA GLY A 222 -2.82 11.83 -4.23
C GLY A 222 -3.81 10.91 -3.52
N VAL A 223 -3.99 9.69 -4.02
CA VAL A 223 -4.89 8.69 -3.39
C VAL A 223 -4.50 8.45 -1.93
N SER A 224 -3.21 8.15 -1.68
CA SER A 224 -2.74 7.87 -0.32
C SER A 224 -2.92 9.08 0.60
N SER A 225 -2.61 10.27 0.12
CA SER A 225 -2.71 11.52 0.89
C SER A 225 -4.16 11.88 1.25
N VAL A 226 -5.09 11.75 0.29
CA VAL A 226 -6.52 12.00 0.55
C VAL A 226 -7.07 10.98 1.56
N ILE A 227 -6.73 9.69 1.43
CA ILE A 227 -7.15 8.66 2.39
C ILE A 227 -6.61 8.96 3.80
N ILE A 228 -5.35 9.37 3.92
CA ILE A 228 -4.73 9.73 5.20
C ILE A 228 -5.45 10.92 5.83
N CYS A 229 -5.63 12.02 5.09
CA CYS A 229 -6.30 13.22 5.59
C CYS A 229 -7.74 12.92 6.03
N ASN A 230 -8.50 12.18 5.22
CA ASN A 230 -9.85 11.76 5.56
C ASN A 230 -9.88 10.95 6.85
N GLY A 231 -8.95 10.00 7.00
CA GLY A 231 -8.82 9.19 8.21
C GLY A 231 -8.52 10.02 9.45
N ALA A 232 -7.63 11.00 9.35
CA ALA A 232 -7.23 11.85 10.46
C ALA A 232 -8.33 12.85 10.87
N LEU A 233 -9.04 13.44 9.90
CA LEU A 233 -10.09 14.42 10.15
C LEU A 233 -11.38 13.79 10.66
N ASN A 234 -11.67 12.55 10.30
CA ASN A 234 -12.87 11.83 10.69
C ASN A 234 -12.68 10.96 11.95
N GLN A 235 -11.56 11.04 12.63
CA GLN A 235 -11.35 10.41 13.93
C GLN A 235 -12.31 11.02 14.96
N GLY A 236 -13.29 10.22 15.38
CA GLY A 236 -14.32 10.66 16.34
C GLY A 236 -15.65 11.11 15.74
N ALA A 237 -15.83 11.06 14.42
CA ALA A 237 -17.09 11.35 13.76
C ALA A 237 -18.19 10.29 14.00
N ALA A 238 -17.87 9.17 14.65
CA ALA A 238 -18.85 8.22 15.13
C ALA A 238 -19.50 8.78 16.41
N GLN A 239 -20.69 9.38 16.31
CA GLN A 239 -21.47 9.80 17.45
C GLN A 239 -22.44 8.69 17.85
N VAL A 240 -22.40 8.32 19.14
CA VAL A 240 -23.40 7.44 19.73
C VAL A 240 -24.60 8.31 20.11
N GLN A 241 -25.70 8.19 19.39
CA GLN A 241 -26.98 8.82 19.70
C GLN A 241 -27.93 7.75 20.20
N GLY A 242 -28.06 7.59 21.52
CA GLY A 242 -28.78 6.49 22.16
C GLY A 242 -28.10 5.15 21.88
N ASP A 243 -28.84 4.20 21.31
CA ASP A 243 -28.38 2.87 20.89
C ASP A 243 -27.94 2.80 19.40
N ARG A 244 -27.89 3.94 18.72
CA ARG A 244 -27.47 4.03 17.31
C ARG A 244 -26.10 4.68 17.17
N LEU A 245 -25.22 3.98 16.44
CA LEU A 245 -23.95 4.53 15.95
C LEU A 245 -24.23 5.30 14.66
N GLN A 246 -24.09 6.62 14.70
CA GLN A 246 -24.13 7.45 13.51
C GLN A 246 -22.69 7.65 12.99
N CYS A 247 -22.32 6.89 11.96
CA CYS A 247 -21.06 7.07 11.26
C CYS A 247 -21.27 8.09 10.15
N CYS A 248 -20.81 9.31 10.36
CA CYS A 248 -20.81 10.33 9.31
C CYS A 248 -19.51 10.21 8.50
N GLY A 249 -19.56 9.47 7.38
CA GLY A 249 -18.55 9.55 6.33
C GLY A 249 -19.08 10.42 5.21
N ALA A 250 -18.41 11.52 4.88
CA ALA A 250 -18.83 12.39 3.78
C ALA A 250 -18.64 11.68 2.43
N ALA A 251 -19.72 11.54 1.67
CA ALA A 251 -19.71 10.86 0.36
C ALA A 251 -18.82 11.56 -0.68
N THR A 252 -18.57 12.87 -0.52
CA THR A 252 -17.80 13.70 -1.45
C THR A 252 -16.29 13.38 -1.46
N GLU A 253 -15.74 12.93 -0.33
CA GLU A 253 -14.31 12.65 -0.19
C GLU A 253 -13.92 11.33 -0.88
N ASN A 254 -14.86 10.39 -0.96
CA ASN A 254 -14.65 9.12 -1.67
C ASN A 254 -14.63 9.30 -3.20
N GLU A 255 -15.27 10.34 -3.73
CA GLU A 255 -15.34 10.56 -5.18
C GLU A 255 -13.96 10.86 -5.79
N ALA A 256 -13.15 11.66 -5.12
CA ALA A 256 -11.79 11.98 -5.59
C ALA A 256 -10.92 10.71 -5.63
N VAL A 257 -10.99 9.88 -4.60
CA VAL A 257 -10.28 8.60 -4.52
C VAL A 257 -10.77 7.63 -5.60
N GLU A 258 -12.08 7.49 -5.78
CA GLU A 258 -12.65 6.58 -6.78
C GLU A 258 -12.32 7.00 -8.22
N LYS A 259 -12.32 8.29 -8.52
CA LYS A 259 -11.85 8.80 -9.83
C LYS A 259 -10.39 8.44 -10.09
N ALA A 260 -9.56 8.59 -9.08
CA ALA A 260 -8.14 8.28 -9.19
C ALA A 260 -7.87 6.77 -9.30
N LEU A 261 -8.60 5.95 -8.58
CA LEU A 261 -8.49 4.48 -8.69
C LEU A 261 -8.91 3.99 -10.08
N ARG A 262 -9.91 4.61 -10.69
CA ARG A 262 -10.25 4.32 -12.10
C ARG A 262 -9.12 4.72 -13.04
N TRP A 263 -8.57 5.93 -12.88
CA TRP A 263 -7.43 6.37 -13.68
C TRP A 263 -6.23 5.42 -13.53
N LEU A 264 -5.91 5.01 -12.30
CA LEU A 264 -4.83 4.04 -12.04
C LEU A 264 -5.13 2.68 -12.70
N GLY A 265 -6.36 2.22 -12.67
CA GLY A 265 -6.77 0.99 -13.35
C GLY A 265 -6.56 1.06 -14.86
N ASP A 266 -7.06 2.12 -15.50
CA ASP A 266 -6.96 2.31 -16.94
C ASP A 266 -5.52 2.47 -17.44
N HIS A 267 -4.62 3.00 -16.61
CA HIS A 267 -3.21 3.21 -16.92
C HIS A 267 -2.27 2.21 -16.23
N PHE A 268 -2.82 1.16 -15.61
CA PHE A 268 -2.03 0.24 -14.81
C PHE A 268 -1.01 -0.52 -15.65
N THR A 269 0.24 -0.46 -15.21
CA THR A 269 1.36 -1.24 -15.71
C THR A 269 2.40 -1.41 -14.61
N VAL A 270 3.15 -2.48 -14.65
CA VAL A 270 4.29 -2.71 -13.75
C VAL A 270 5.64 -2.46 -14.45
N GLY A 271 5.60 -2.12 -15.74
CA GLY A 271 6.80 -1.95 -16.57
C GLY A 271 7.45 -0.58 -16.49
N TYR A 272 6.69 0.45 -16.14
CA TYR A 272 7.15 1.85 -16.09
C TYR A 272 6.18 2.70 -15.24
N ASN A 273 6.57 3.93 -14.92
CA ASN A 273 5.68 4.91 -14.30
C ASN A 273 4.80 5.56 -15.39
N PRO A 274 3.48 5.31 -15.44
CA PRO A 274 2.62 5.93 -16.43
C PRO A 274 2.71 7.46 -16.42
N LEU A 275 2.86 8.04 -17.60
CA LEU A 275 2.94 9.48 -17.79
C LEU A 275 2.00 9.88 -18.93
N ALA A 276 1.04 10.77 -18.68
CA ALA A 276 0.05 11.15 -19.68
C ALA A 276 0.74 11.66 -20.97
N GLY A 277 0.38 11.05 -22.09
CA GLY A 277 0.93 11.39 -23.41
C GLY A 277 2.39 10.98 -23.65
N VAL A 278 2.94 10.06 -22.82
CA VAL A 278 4.30 9.53 -22.99
C VAL A 278 4.26 8.01 -23.16
N ASP A 279 4.90 7.50 -24.21
CA ASP A 279 5.05 6.06 -24.42
C ASP A 279 5.91 5.43 -23.32
N GLY A 280 5.53 4.27 -22.81
CA GLY A 280 6.26 3.55 -21.77
C GLY A 280 7.70 3.15 -22.14
N ARG A 281 8.05 3.15 -23.43
CA ARG A 281 9.43 2.96 -23.92
C ARG A 281 10.31 4.20 -23.74
N ASN A 282 9.69 5.35 -23.43
CA ASN A 282 10.45 6.58 -23.19
C ASN A 282 11.21 6.48 -21.87
N PRO A 283 12.52 6.81 -21.84
CA PRO A 283 13.34 6.78 -20.62
C PRO A 283 12.75 7.57 -19.45
N VAL A 284 12.01 8.66 -19.73
CA VAL A 284 11.38 9.48 -18.68
C VAL A 284 10.27 8.70 -17.97
N ALA A 285 9.48 7.90 -18.68
CA ALA A 285 8.47 7.02 -18.08
C ALA A 285 9.13 5.88 -17.28
N GLN A 286 10.27 5.36 -17.75
CA GLN A 286 10.99 4.28 -17.10
C GLN A 286 11.78 4.73 -15.85
N ALA A 287 12.11 6.01 -15.75
CA ALA A 287 13.02 6.55 -14.74
C ALA A 287 12.51 6.49 -13.30
N TRP A 288 11.23 6.23 -13.06
CA TRP A 288 10.60 6.22 -11.74
C TRP A 288 9.73 4.98 -11.52
N GLN A 289 10.15 3.84 -12.09
CA GLN A 289 9.39 2.58 -12.02
C GLN A 289 9.29 2.04 -10.59
N LEU A 290 10.41 1.96 -9.87
CA LEU A 290 10.43 1.38 -8.52
C LEU A 290 9.71 2.30 -7.51
N TYR A 291 9.87 3.60 -7.68
CA TYR A 291 9.14 4.60 -6.89
C TYR A 291 7.62 4.53 -7.13
N TYR A 292 7.21 4.35 -8.40
CA TYR A 292 5.80 4.15 -8.75
C TYR A 292 5.25 2.85 -8.15
N LEU A 293 5.98 1.74 -8.25
CA LEU A 293 5.55 0.47 -7.66
C LEU A 293 5.37 0.61 -6.14
N TYR A 294 6.30 1.28 -5.44
CA TYR A 294 6.10 1.59 -4.02
C TYR A 294 4.85 2.44 -3.78
N GLY A 295 4.52 3.36 -4.68
CA GLY A 295 3.26 4.11 -4.65
C GLY A 295 2.03 3.20 -4.79
N ILE A 296 2.06 2.27 -5.73
CA ILE A 296 1.00 1.26 -5.96
C ILE A 296 0.76 0.41 -4.70
N GLU A 297 1.83 -0.03 -4.02
CA GLU A 297 1.69 -0.78 -2.75
C GLU A 297 0.89 0.01 -1.73
N ARG A 298 1.21 1.30 -1.54
CA ARG A 298 0.49 2.15 -0.59
C ARG A 298 -0.98 2.33 -0.95
N VAL A 299 -1.26 2.59 -2.24
CA VAL A 299 -2.64 2.72 -2.73
C VAL A 299 -3.42 1.44 -2.47
N GLY A 300 -2.90 0.29 -2.89
CA GLY A 300 -3.56 -1.00 -2.70
C GLY A 300 -3.83 -1.31 -1.23
N ARG A 301 -2.86 -1.02 -0.35
CA ARG A 301 -2.98 -1.23 1.09
C ARG A 301 -3.99 -0.27 1.74
N MET A 302 -3.89 1.02 1.47
CA MET A 302 -4.71 2.03 2.13
C MET A 302 -6.16 2.02 1.63
N SER A 303 -6.38 1.78 0.34
CA SER A 303 -7.72 1.64 -0.23
C SER A 303 -8.34 0.26 0.00
N GLY A 304 -7.54 -0.73 0.42
CA GLY A 304 -7.95 -2.12 0.52
C GLY A 304 -8.27 -2.79 -0.82
N ARG A 305 -7.90 -2.16 -1.94
CA ARG A 305 -8.18 -2.71 -3.28
C ARG A 305 -7.17 -3.81 -3.61
N ARG A 306 -7.64 -5.03 -3.76
CA ARG A 306 -6.83 -6.15 -4.24
C ARG A 306 -6.56 -6.03 -5.75
N PHE A 307 -7.54 -5.56 -6.50
CA PHE A 307 -7.47 -5.41 -7.95
C PHE A 307 -7.71 -3.96 -8.35
N PHE A 308 -6.97 -3.51 -9.37
CA PHE A 308 -7.32 -2.33 -10.14
C PHE A 308 -8.11 -2.77 -11.37
N MET A 309 -9.22 -2.12 -11.64
CA MET A 309 -10.08 -2.45 -12.78
C MET A 309 -9.61 -1.67 -14.00
N GLN A 310 -9.18 -2.37 -15.03
CA GLN A 310 -8.72 -1.78 -16.29
C GLN A 310 -9.81 -1.90 -17.35
N SER A 311 -10.20 -0.78 -17.96
CA SER A 311 -11.11 -0.77 -19.09
C SER A 311 -10.38 -1.20 -20.36
N VAL A 312 -10.78 -2.33 -20.93
CA VAL A 312 -10.19 -2.90 -22.15
C VAL A 312 -11.27 -3.03 -23.21
N ILE A 313 -11.00 -2.57 -24.42
CA ILE A 313 -11.88 -2.82 -25.57
C ILE A 313 -11.42 -4.11 -26.24
N ASP A 314 -12.28 -5.15 -26.27
CA ASP A 314 -12.01 -6.34 -27.06
C ASP A 314 -12.15 -5.99 -28.57
N PRO A 315 -11.09 -6.07 -29.37
CA PRO A 315 -11.16 -5.78 -30.80
C PRO A 315 -12.17 -6.66 -31.58
N ARG A 316 -12.57 -7.77 -30.97
CA ARG A 316 -13.55 -8.71 -31.55
C ARG A 316 -14.99 -8.37 -31.15
N ASP A 317 -15.19 -7.51 -30.17
CA ASP A 317 -16.54 -7.03 -29.79
C ASP A 317 -16.98 -5.92 -30.75
N ARG A 318 -17.87 -6.26 -31.66
CA ARG A 318 -18.43 -5.31 -32.63
C ARG A 318 -19.20 -4.15 -32.00
N ALA A 319 -19.64 -4.30 -30.76
CA ALA A 319 -20.33 -3.25 -30.02
C ALA A 319 -19.34 -2.23 -29.41
N GLY A 320 -18.05 -2.55 -29.38
CA GLY A 320 -17.00 -1.68 -28.84
C GLY A 320 -17.17 -1.31 -27.35
N LEU A 321 -17.95 -2.12 -26.60
CA LEU A 321 -18.19 -1.85 -25.20
C LEU A 321 -16.95 -2.22 -24.36
N PRO A 322 -16.51 -1.34 -23.45
CA PRO A 322 -15.38 -1.63 -22.60
C PRO A 322 -15.69 -2.82 -21.65
N LEU A 323 -14.70 -3.70 -21.52
CA LEU A 323 -14.70 -4.80 -20.56
C LEU A 323 -13.78 -4.41 -19.41
N GLU A 324 -14.25 -4.53 -18.17
CA GLU A 324 -13.41 -4.33 -17.00
C GLU A 324 -12.58 -5.60 -16.73
N GLN A 325 -11.25 -5.45 -16.82
CA GLN A 325 -10.30 -6.51 -16.50
C GLN A 325 -9.66 -6.24 -15.15
N PRO A 326 -9.79 -7.18 -14.18
CA PRO A 326 -9.11 -7.05 -12.90
C PRO A 326 -7.59 -7.27 -13.06
N ARG A 327 -6.80 -6.34 -12.54
CA ARG A 327 -5.33 -6.40 -12.54
C ARG A 327 -4.86 -6.58 -11.09
N ASP A 328 -4.25 -7.72 -10.80
CA ASP A 328 -3.67 -8.00 -9.49
C ASP A 328 -2.34 -7.26 -9.35
N TRP A 329 -2.42 -6.04 -8.84
CA TRP A 329 -1.28 -5.14 -8.74
C TRP A 329 -0.11 -5.74 -7.95
N TYR A 330 -0.41 -6.52 -6.88
CA TYR A 330 0.64 -7.11 -6.07
C TYR A 330 1.32 -8.28 -6.79
N ARG A 331 0.54 -9.21 -7.35
CA ARG A 331 1.07 -10.36 -8.07
C ARG A 331 1.91 -9.93 -9.27
N GLU A 332 1.37 -9.05 -10.10
CA GLU A 332 2.07 -8.55 -11.29
C GLU A 332 3.34 -7.77 -10.93
N GLY A 333 3.28 -6.93 -9.90
CA GLY A 333 4.44 -6.18 -9.41
C GLY A 333 5.50 -7.07 -8.78
N ALA A 334 5.10 -8.07 -7.98
CA ALA A 334 6.03 -9.02 -7.39
C ALA A 334 6.72 -9.88 -8.46
N GLU A 335 5.97 -10.38 -9.44
CA GLU A 335 6.51 -11.12 -10.58
C GLU A 335 7.52 -10.27 -11.37
N ARG A 336 7.17 -9.00 -11.64
CA ARG A 336 8.08 -8.06 -12.28
C ARG A 336 9.35 -7.86 -11.48
N LEU A 337 9.26 -7.62 -10.18
CA LEU A 337 10.41 -7.38 -9.33
C LEU A 337 11.31 -8.60 -9.19
N VAL A 338 10.75 -9.81 -9.01
CA VAL A 338 11.57 -11.02 -8.95
C VAL A 338 12.34 -11.24 -10.24
N ARG A 339 11.72 -11.03 -11.40
CA ARG A 339 12.41 -11.11 -12.70
C ARG A 339 13.45 -10.01 -12.92
N MET A 340 13.27 -8.82 -12.31
CA MET A 340 14.20 -7.71 -12.42
C MET A 340 15.41 -7.82 -11.47
N GLN A 341 15.32 -8.64 -10.43
CA GLN A 341 16.38 -8.76 -9.46
C GLN A 341 17.67 -9.21 -10.10
N ASN A 342 18.79 -8.58 -9.77
CA ASN A 342 20.10 -8.98 -10.24
C ASN A 342 20.40 -10.45 -9.91
N ASN A 343 20.69 -11.26 -10.92
CA ASN A 343 20.93 -12.71 -10.78
C ASN A 343 22.27 -13.06 -10.16
N GLY A 344 23.19 -12.08 -9.96
CA GLY A 344 24.44 -12.28 -9.28
C GLY A 344 24.26 -12.53 -7.77
N PRO A 345 25.34 -12.84 -7.05
CA PRO A 345 25.28 -13.11 -5.61
C PRO A 345 24.77 -11.92 -4.79
N SER A 346 24.78 -10.72 -5.34
CA SER A 346 24.39 -9.49 -4.64
C SER A 346 22.89 -9.28 -4.52
N GLY A 347 22.06 -9.78 -5.45
CA GLY A 347 20.59 -9.77 -5.33
C GLY A 347 19.89 -8.40 -5.19
N TYR A 348 20.46 -7.34 -5.77
CA TYR A 348 19.90 -5.98 -5.70
C TYR A 348 18.91 -5.68 -6.82
N TRP A 349 18.18 -4.57 -6.65
CA TRP A 349 17.41 -3.90 -7.72
C TRP A 349 18.02 -2.56 -8.06
N LYS A 350 17.90 -2.19 -9.32
CA LYS A 350 18.33 -0.91 -9.85
C LYS A 350 17.33 -0.40 -10.88
N GLY A 351 16.87 0.83 -10.71
CA GLY A 351 16.06 1.52 -11.70
C GLY A 351 16.89 2.09 -12.85
N ILE A 352 16.20 2.62 -13.87
CA ILE A 352 16.87 3.13 -15.09
C ILE A 352 17.42 4.54 -14.90
N GLY A 353 16.83 5.35 -14.01
CA GLY A 353 17.24 6.73 -13.83
C GLY A 353 16.81 7.32 -12.49
N GLY A 354 17.13 8.59 -12.26
CA GLY A 354 16.87 9.26 -11.01
C GLY A 354 17.57 8.61 -9.81
N PRO A 355 17.13 8.88 -8.58
CA PRO A 355 17.70 8.28 -7.37
C PRO A 355 17.61 6.74 -7.34
N GLU A 356 16.58 6.13 -7.94
CA GLU A 356 16.43 4.66 -7.98
C GLU A 356 17.46 3.96 -8.88
N GLY A 357 18.23 4.73 -9.67
CA GLY A 357 19.40 4.25 -10.37
C GLY A 357 20.56 3.87 -9.44
N GLU A 358 20.54 4.32 -8.18
CA GLU A 358 21.43 3.86 -7.13
C GLU A 358 20.90 2.52 -6.57
N PRO A 359 21.71 1.43 -6.61
CA PRO A 359 21.23 0.10 -6.20
C PRO A 359 20.70 0.02 -4.77
N VAL A 360 21.24 0.79 -3.84
CA VAL A 360 20.76 0.85 -2.44
C VAL A 360 19.35 1.42 -2.39
N ILE A 361 19.08 2.51 -3.12
CA ILE A 361 17.75 3.14 -3.17
C ILE A 361 16.77 2.25 -3.92
N GLY A 362 17.16 1.73 -5.09
CA GLY A 362 16.33 0.84 -5.88
C GLY A 362 15.92 -0.43 -5.12
N THR A 363 16.87 -1.04 -4.39
CA THR A 363 16.61 -2.21 -3.55
C THR A 363 15.66 -1.87 -2.41
N SER A 364 15.82 -0.72 -1.78
CA SER A 364 14.92 -0.29 -0.70
C SER A 364 13.49 -0.11 -1.19
N LEU A 365 13.28 0.53 -2.34
CA LEU A 365 11.95 0.71 -2.93
C LEU A 365 11.31 -0.63 -3.34
N ALA A 366 12.09 -1.55 -3.92
CA ALA A 366 11.61 -2.89 -4.28
C ALA A 366 11.21 -3.70 -3.04
N LEU A 367 12.00 -3.65 -1.96
CA LEU A 367 11.67 -4.31 -0.70
C LEU A 367 10.41 -3.73 -0.06
N LEU A 368 10.22 -2.40 -0.08
CA LEU A 368 9.00 -1.76 0.43
C LEU A 368 7.75 -2.25 -0.30
N PHE A 369 7.84 -2.50 -1.61
CA PHE A 369 6.74 -3.11 -2.36
C PHE A 369 6.52 -4.58 -1.96
N LEU A 370 7.59 -5.40 -1.98
CA LEU A 370 7.49 -6.84 -1.74
C LEU A 370 7.08 -7.18 -0.32
N ALA A 371 7.42 -6.34 0.65
CA ALA A 371 7.11 -6.51 2.07
C ALA A 371 5.60 -6.62 2.37
N LYS A 372 4.73 -6.11 1.48
CA LYS A 372 3.27 -6.27 1.60
C LYS A 372 2.86 -7.75 1.71
N GLY A 373 3.51 -8.65 0.99
CA GLY A 373 3.23 -10.08 1.05
C GLY A 373 3.52 -10.74 2.41
N ARG A 374 4.25 -10.08 3.30
CA ARG A 374 4.51 -10.56 4.68
C ARG A 374 3.45 -10.11 5.69
N ARG A 375 2.53 -9.20 5.30
CA ARG A 375 1.49 -8.69 6.20
C ARG A 375 0.23 -9.56 6.12
N PRO A 376 -0.27 -10.10 7.23
CA PRO A 376 -1.47 -10.90 7.21
C PRO A 376 -2.70 -10.05 6.85
N VAL A 377 -3.51 -10.54 5.94
CA VAL A 377 -4.84 -9.99 5.65
C VAL A 377 -5.80 -10.53 6.68
N VAL A 378 -6.29 -9.65 7.56
CA VAL A 378 -7.15 -10.08 8.68
C VAL A 378 -8.63 -9.99 8.38
N VAL A 379 -9.04 -9.09 7.49
CA VAL A 379 -10.45 -8.88 7.13
C VAL A 379 -10.58 -8.67 5.63
N SER A 380 -11.51 -9.38 5.01
CA SER A 380 -12.00 -9.12 3.65
C SER A 380 -13.39 -8.49 3.71
N LYS A 381 -13.53 -7.26 3.21
CA LYS A 381 -14.82 -6.59 3.00
C LYS A 381 -15.40 -7.05 1.68
N VAL A 382 -16.62 -7.58 1.70
CA VAL A 382 -17.21 -8.23 0.53
C VAL A 382 -18.29 -7.36 -0.09
N ARG A 383 -18.11 -7.03 -1.37
CA ARG A 383 -19.16 -6.47 -2.22
C ARG A 383 -19.90 -7.62 -2.88
N TYR A 384 -21.14 -7.85 -2.47
CA TYR A 384 -21.97 -9.00 -2.91
C TYR A 384 -23.15 -8.60 -3.79
N THR A 385 -23.38 -7.31 -3.98
CA THR A 385 -24.53 -6.79 -4.75
C THR A 385 -24.08 -5.83 -5.85
N THR A 386 -24.90 -5.64 -6.86
CA THR A 386 -24.69 -4.71 -7.97
C THR A 386 -25.13 -3.29 -7.66
N THR A 387 -25.84 -3.09 -6.54
CA THR A 387 -26.34 -1.78 -6.12
C THR A 387 -25.23 -0.90 -5.54
N SER A 388 -25.48 0.40 -5.45
CA SER A 388 -24.55 1.34 -4.77
C SER A 388 -24.54 1.16 -3.26
N ASP A 389 -25.56 0.49 -2.69
CA ASP A 389 -25.79 0.35 -1.25
C ASP A 389 -25.05 -0.84 -0.60
N TRP A 390 -24.13 -1.46 -1.32
CA TRP A 390 -23.33 -2.57 -0.79
C TRP A 390 -22.42 -2.17 0.37
N ASP A 391 -22.10 -0.90 0.49
CA ASP A 391 -21.14 -0.37 1.46
C ASP A 391 -21.69 0.81 2.25
N ASN A 392 -22.43 0.51 3.30
CA ASN A 392 -22.99 1.53 4.20
C ASN A 392 -21.95 2.09 5.20
N HIS A 393 -20.80 1.43 5.32
CA HIS A 393 -19.72 1.80 6.23
C HIS A 393 -18.36 1.73 5.54
N PRO A 394 -18.05 2.64 4.61
CA PRO A 394 -16.84 2.58 3.79
C PRO A 394 -15.54 2.49 4.62
N ALA A 395 -15.44 3.23 5.69
CA ALA A 395 -14.25 3.28 6.54
C ALA A 395 -14.20 2.20 7.64
N ALA A 396 -15.25 1.39 7.84
CA ALA A 396 -15.36 0.51 9.01
C ALA A 396 -14.19 -0.48 9.12
N VAL A 397 -13.88 -1.20 8.04
CA VAL A 397 -12.80 -2.22 8.06
C VAL A 397 -11.43 -1.58 8.19
N GLY A 398 -11.17 -0.48 7.49
CA GLY A 398 -9.91 0.27 7.62
C GLY A 398 -9.71 0.79 9.05
N ASN A 399 -10.75 1.36 9.66
CA ASN A 399 -10.70 1.85 11.04
C ASN A 399 -10.52 0.71 12.06
N LEU A 400 -11.22 -0.41 11.85
CA LEU A 400 -11.06 -1.59 12.69
C LEU A 400 -9.62 -2.12 12.61
N THR A 401 -9.10 -2.29 11.40
CA THR A 401 -7.73 -2.77 11.20
C THR A 401 -6.72 -1.85 11.89
N ARG A 402 -6.82 -0.53 11.69
CA ARG A 402 -5.97 0.45 12.36
C ARG A 402 -6.02 0.35 13.89
N ARG A 403 -7.21 0.18 14.46
CA ARG A 403 -7.36 0.01 15.92
C ARG A 403 -6.66 -1.26 16.42
N VAL A 404 -6.79 -2.36 15.68
CA VAL A 404 -6.13 -3.63 16.02
C VAL A 404 -4.61 -3.51 15.86
N GLU A 405 -4.12 -2.87 14.79
CA GLU A 405 -2.68 -2.57 14.60
C GLU A 405 -2.09 -1.81 15.77
N THR A 406 -2.81 -0.78 16.26
CA THR A 406 -2.39 0.02 17.42
C THR A 406 -2.32 -0.82 18.69
N GLN A 407 -3.31 -1.70 18.91
CA GLN A 407 -3.34 -2.56 20.11
C GLN A 407 -2.30 -3.68 20.06
N TRP A 408 -2.11 -4.29 18.90
CA TRP A 408 -1.20 -5.43 18.73
C TRP A 408 0.23 -4.98 18.41
N LYS A 409 0.45 -3.69 18.18
CA LYS A 409 1.74 -3.11 17.75
C LYS A 409 2.31 -3.88 16.53
N ARG A 410 1.43 -4.26 15.61
CA ARG A 410 1.77 -5.08 14.44
C ARG A 410 1.04 -4.57 13.21
N ASP A 411 1.75 -4.49 12.09
CA ASP A 411 1.16 -4.15 10.79
C ASP A 411 0.25 -5.27 10.30
N LEU A 412 -0.95 -4.89 9.92
CA LEU A 412 -1.98 -5.76 9.38
C LEU A 412 -2.43 -5.27 8.00
N SER A 413 -3.16 -6.10 7.29
CA SER A 413 -3.79 -5.72 6.02
C SER A 413 -5.28 -6.06 6.04
N TRP A 414 -6.03 -5.34 5.26
CA TRP A 414 -7.41 -5.66 4.91
C TRP A 414 -7.58 -5.53 3.41
N GLN A 415 -8.65 -6.10 2.86
CA GLN A 415 -8.93 -6.00 1.44
C GLN A 415 -10.43 -5.88 1.17
N THR A 416 -10.79 -5.30 0.03
CA THR A 416 -12.14 -5.32 -0.52
C THR A 416 -12.21 -6.39 -1.59
N PHE A 417 -13.25 -7.18 -1.54
CA PHE A 417 -13.51 -8.27 -2.45
C PHE A 417 -14.80 -8.01 -3.21
N ASP A 418 -14.76 -8.02 -4.54
CA ASP A 418 -15.94 -7.79 -5.37
C ASP A 418 -16.48 -9.12 -5.90
N LEU A 419 -17.62 -9.57 -5.37
CA LEU A 419 -18.36 -10.74 -5.86
C LEU A 419 -19.45 -10.34 -6.86
N ASN A 420 -19.48 -9.07 -7.33
CA ASN A 420 -20.49 -8.59 -8.25
C ASN A 420 -20.55 -9.49 -9.50
N PRO A 421 -21.69 -10.12 -9.79
CA PRO A 421 -21.84 -11.03 -10.93
C PRO A 421 -21.50 -10.38 -12.28
N ARG A 422 -21.67 -9.07 -12.43
CA ARG A 422 -21.41 -8.36 -13.69
C ARG A 422 -19.98 -8.52 -14.20
N GLN A 423 -19.01 -8.67 -13.31
CA GLN A 423 -17.62 -8.90 -13.73
C GLN A 423 -17.41 -10.24 -14.45
N PHE A 424 -18.35 -11.19 -14.27
CA PHE A 424 -18.31 -12.50 -14.91
C PHE A 424 -19.25 -12.64 -16.10
N GLU A 425 -20.14 -11.67 -16.36
CA GLU A 425 -21.19 -11.79 -17.37
C GLU A 425 -20.66 -12.11 -18.77
N ARG A 426 -19.45 -11.65 -19.08
CA ARG A 426 -18.81 -11.86 -20.39
C ARG A 426 -17.83 -13.03 -20.43
N LEU A 427 -17.50 -13.63 -19.30
CA LEU A 427 -16.65 -14.81 -19.24
C LEU A 427 -17.46 -16.07 -19.53
N ARG A 428 -16.87 -17.04 -20.22
CA ARG A 428 -17.49 -18.31 -20.57
C ARG A 428 -16.51 -19.48 -20.37
N GLY A 429 -17.06 -20.66 -20.13
CA GLY A 429 -16.30 -21.91 -20.05
C GLY A 429 -15.19 -21.88 -19.01
N ALA A 430 -14.03 -22.43 -19.34
CA ALA A 430 -12.90 -22.58 -18.43
C ALA A 430 -12.41 -21.25 -17.82
N LEU A 431 -12.53 -20.12 -18.55
CA LEU A 431 -12.14 -18.79 -18.06
C LEU A 431 -13.06 -18.33 -16.94
N LEU A 432 -14.36 -18.58 -17.04
CA LEU A 432 -15.34 -18.28 -16.00
C LEU A 432 -15.07 -19.08 -14.73
N GLU A 433 -14.88 -20.39 -14.88
CA GLU A 433 -14.63 -21.27 -13.73
C GLU A 433 -13.31 -20.94 -13.04
N LYS A 434 -12.26 -20.68 -13.79
CA LYS A 434 -10.98 -20.24 -13.23
C LYS A 434 -11.11 -18.90 -12.47
N ALA A 435 -11.78 -17.90 -13.04
CA ALA A 435 -11.99 -16.60 -12.41
C ALA A 435 -12.78 -16.73 -11.08
N LYS A 436 -13.79 -17.59 -11.04
CA LYS A 436 -14.56 -17.87 -9.82
C LYS A 436 -13.71 -18.58 -8.75
N GLN A 437 -12.89 -19.57 -9.15
CA GLN A 437 -12.01 -20.29 -8.25
C GLN A 437 -10.93 -19.38 -7.68
N ASP A 438 -10.27 -18.57 -8.51
CA ASP A 438 -9.26 -17.60 -8.08
C ASP A 438 -9.86 -16.58 -7.11
N GLN A 439 -11.10 -16.15 -7.36
CA GLN A 439 -11.81 -15.21 -6.51
C GLN A 439 -12.14 -15.83 -5.15
N LEU A 440 -12.68 -17.04 -5.12
CA LEU A 440 -13.00 -17.75 -3.87
C LEU A 440 -11.72 -18.03 -3.06
N ALA A 441 -10.66 -18.49 -3.69
CA ALA A 441 -9.37 -18.73 -3.03
C ALA A 441 -8.83 -17.46 -2.38
N ASN A 442 -8.84 -16.34 -3.10
CA ASN A 442 -8.40 -15.05 -2.56
C ASN A 442 -9.29 -14.53 -1.41
N MET A 443 -10.60 -14.80 -1.45
CA MET A 443 -11.52 -14.42 -0.38
C MET A 443 -11.20 -15.19 0.92
N LEU A 444 -10.83 -16.46 0.81
CA LEU A 444 -10.50 -17.34 1.93
C LEU A 444 -9.09 -17.09 2.52
N GLU A 445 -8.28 -16.22 1.92
CA GLU A 445 -6.99 -15.79 2.51
C GLU A 445 -7.17 -15.03 3.84
N SER A 446 -8.36 -14.49 4.08
CA SER A 446 -8.69 -13.70 5.28
C SER A 446 -9.55 -14.51 6.24
N PRO A 447 -9.24 -14.52 7.55
CA PRO A 447 -10.05 -15.25 8.55
C PRO A 447 -11.40 -14.59 8.81
N VAL A 448 -11.62 -13.33 8.42
CA VAL A 448 -12.87 -12.60 8.66
C VAL A 448 -13.41 -12.04 7.35
N LEU A 449 -14.68 -12.31 7.07
CA LEU A 449 -15.45 -11.72 5.99
C LEU A 449 -16.43 -10.69 6.58
N PHE A 450 -16.44 -9.48 6.03
CA PHE A 450 -17.28 -8.38 6.48
C PHE A 450 -18.24 -7.93 5.38
N PHE A 451 -19.53 -7.95 5.69
CA PHE A 451 -20.62 -7.52 4.82
C PHE A 451 -21.31 -6.33 5.47
N SER A 452 -21.51 -5.23 4.74
CA SER A 452 -22.08 -3.99 5.29
C SER A 452 -23.23 -3.39 4.47
N GLY A 453 -23.69 -4.10 3.45
CA GLY A 453 -24.82 -3.66 2.60
C GLY A 453 -26.16 -3.71 3.30
N LYS A 454 -27.16 -3.10 2.68
CA LYS A 454 -28.57 -3.17 3.11
C LYS A 454 -29.33 -4.33 2.44
N ASP A 455 -28.80 -4.83 1.34
CA ASP A 455 -29.43 -5.93 0.61
C ASP A 455 -29.25 -7.24 1.35
N ASP A 456 -30.24 -8.12 1.30
CA ASP A 456 -30.17 -9.44 1.87
C ASP A 456 -29.08 -10.26 1.15
N PHE A 457 -28.31 -10.99 1.93
CA PHE A 457 -27.33 -11.95 1.43
C PHE A 457 -28.10 -13.23 1.07
N THR A 458 -28.46 -13.38 -0.21
CA THR A 458 -29.18 -14.57 -0.75
C THR A 458 -28.26 -15.46 -1.55
#